data_85e2d24cfaa5539777910c2a07f4566a
#
_entry.id   85e2d24cfaa5539777910c2a07f4566a
#
_cell.length_a   1.000
_cell.length_b   1.000
_cell.length_c   1.000
_cell.angle_alpha   90.00
_cell.angle_beta   90.00
_cell.angle_gamma   90.00
#
_symmetry.space_group_name_H-M   'P 1'
#
loop_
_entity.id
_entity.type
_entity.pdbx_description
1 polymer ?
#
loop_
_entity_poly.entity_id
_entity_poly.type
_entity_poly.pdbx_seq_one_letter_code
_entity_poly.pdbx_strand_id
1 'polypeptide(L)'
;MDISALPARERILLTAHELFYADGIRATGIDRVIAASGVTKVTFYRHFPSKDDLVRAFLDHRHARWMAWFVDALGRRGAHERAGDAGAQLLLADVMAEWFADPAFRGCAFINAVAEVGGSVEGAAERAREHKREMVEVIAGLLPAALPARMALAQTAALGVDGAIVKAQMGGAALAREAVDDLRRLLEALAATLHR
;
A
#
# COMPACT_ATOMS: atom_id res chain seq x y z
N MET A 1 -12.38 -15.92 4.27
CA MET A 1 -12.00 -16.88 3.22
C MET A 1 -11.51 -18.16 3.90
N ASP A 2 -12.06 -19.32 3.57
CA ASP A 2 -11.52 -20.58 4.08
C ASP A 2 -10.23 -20.92 3.33
N ILE A 3 -9.09 -20.86 4.02
CA ILE A 3 -7.77 -21.12 3.44
C ILE A 3 -7.36 -22.61 3.58
N SER A 4 -8.18 -23.45 4.21
CA SER A 4 -7.80 -24.83 4.54
C SER A 4 -7.51 -25.69 3.30
N ALA A 5 -8.19 -25.42 2.19
CA ALA A 5 -8.03 -26.13 0.92
C ALA A 5 -6.82 -25.66 0.08
N LEU A 6 -6.17 -24.56 0.46
CA LEU A 6 -5.04 -24.01 -0.28
C LEU A 6 -3.73 -24.79 -0.01
N PRO A 7 -2.78 -24.76 -0.95
CA PRO A 7 -1.43 -25.29 -0.71
C PRO A 7 -0.79 -24.69 0.54
N ALA A 8 0.02 -25.48 1.25
CA ALA A 8 0.61 -25.07 2.53
C ALA A 8 1.37 -23.75 2.45
N ARG A 9 2.16 -23.50 1.37
CA ARG A 9 2.88 -22.24 1.17
C ARG A 9 1.94 -21.04 1.12
N GLU A 10 0.83 -21.18 0.43
CA GLU A 10 -0.16 -20.10 0.27
C GLU A 10 -0.90 -19.83 1.58
N ARG A 11 -1.30 -20.89 2.31
CA ARG A 11 -1.87 -20.75 3.66
C ARG A 11 -0.95 -19.98 4.60
N ILE A 12 0.33 -20.33 4.64
CA ILE A 12 1.33 -19.64 5.47
C ILE A 12 1.41 -18.16 5.07
N LEU A 13 1.52 -17.86 3.76
CA LEU A 13 1.66 -16.51 3.24
C LEU A 13 0.44 -15.65 3.54
N LEU A 14 -0.76 -16.15 3.29
CA LEU A 14 -2.00 -15.40 3.56
C LEU A 14 -2.21 -15.17 5.06
N THR A 15 -1.93 -16.18 5.90
CA THR A 15 -1.96 -16.04 7.36
C THR A 15 -0.96 -14.99 7.83
N ALA A 16 0.27 -15.04 7.31
CA ALA A 16 1.28 -14.04 7.65
C ALA A 16 0.89 -12.64 7.18
N HIS A 17 0.28 -12.53 5.99
CA HIS A 17 -0.21 -11.26 5.47
C HIS A 17 -1.23 -10.61 6.41
N GLU A 18 -2.19 -11.36 6.90
CA GLU A 18 -3.19 -10.84 7.85
C GLU A 18 -2.55 -10.44 9.17
N LEU A 19 -1.74 -11.32 9.77
CA LEU A 19 -1.13 -11.10 11.07
C LEU A 19 -0.09 -9.96 11.05
N PHE A 20 0.79 -9.91 10.04
CA PHE A 20 1.79 -8.86 9.92
C PHE A 20 1.16 -7.48 9.67
N TYR A 21 0.07 -7.45 8.90
CA TYR A 21 -0.60 -6.19 8.62
C TYR A 21 -1.44 -5.68 9.81
N ALA A 22 -2.08 -6.60 10.56
CA ALA A 22 -2.91 -6.24 11.71
C ALA A 22 -2.08 -5.88 12.96
N ASP A 23 -1.06 -6.69 13.26
CA ASP A 23 -0.38 -6.67 14.56
C ASP A 23 1.09 -6.24 14.47
N GLY A 24 1.63 -6.09 13.25
CA GLY A 24 3.03 -5.77 12.99
C GLY A 24 3.93 -6.99 12.80
N ILE A 25 5.01 -6.79 12.07
CA ILE A 25 5.97 -7.86 11.72
C ILE A 25 6.75 -8.31 12.96
N ARG A 26 7.24 -7.36 13.78
CA ARG A 26 8.02 -7.69 14.99
C ARG A 26 7.19 -8.42 16.03
N ALA A 27 5.97 -7.98 16.26
CA ALA A 27 5.07 -8.54 17.26
C ALA A 27 4.54 -9.93 16.87
N THR A 28 4.60 -10.31 15.59
CA THR A 28 4.10 -11.60 15.11
C THR A 28 5.22 -12.64 15.08
N GLY A 29 5.19 -13.60 16.01
CA GLY A 29 6.11 -14.74 16.06
C GLY A 29 5.78 -15.81 15.03
N ILE A 30 6.81 -16.57 14.57
CA ILE A 30 6.63 -17.68 13.61
C ILE A 30 5.67 -18.75 14.15
N ASP A 31 5.75 -19.09 15.43
CA ASP A 31 4.89 -20.13 16.02
C ASP A 31 3.40 -19.75 15.94
N ARG A 32 3.09 -18.43 16.02
CA ARG A 32 1.72 -17.93 15.84
C ARG A 32 1.26 -18.11 14.38
N VAL A 33 2.13 -17.85 13.41
CA VAL A 33 1.83 -18.05 11.98
C VAL A 33 1.62 -19.54 11.70
N ILE A 34 2.47 -20.43 12.25
CA ILE A 34 2.35 -21.89 12.13
C ILE A 34 0.99 -22.37 12.66
N ALA A 35 0.66 -21.96 13.87
CA ALA A 35 -0.60 -22.36 14.51
C ALA A 35 -1.82 -21.88 13.70
N ALA A 36 -1.83 -20.61 13.30
CA ALA A 36 -2.97 -20.02 12.58
C ALA A 36 -3.10 -20.55 11.14
N SER A 37 -2.00 -20.92 10.47
CA SER A 37 -2.03 -21.48 9.12
C SER A 37 -2.35 -22.98 9.08
N GLY A 38 -2.41 -23.65 10.24
CA GLY A 38 -2.70 -25.09 10.34
C GLY A 38 -1.64 -25.99 9.68
N VAL A 39 -0.37 -25.56 9.70
CA VAL A 39 0.75 -26.37 9.18
C VAL A 39 1.65 -26.86 10.31
N THR A 40 2.46 -27.90 10.03
CA THR A 40 3.52 -28.30 10.98
C THR A 40 4.73 -27.39 10.87
N LYS A 41 5.54 -27.32 11.93
CA LYS A 41 6.81 -26.58 11.95
C LYS A 41 7.76 -27.03 10.82
N VAL A 42 7.83 -28.32 10.54
CA VAL A 42 8.62 -28.88 9.45
C VAL A 42 8.11 -28.37 8.10
N THR A 43 6.79 -28.35 7.89
CA THR A 43 6.18 -27.83 6.67
C THR A 43 6.46 -26.36 6.50
N PHE A 44 6.35 -25.57 7.57
CA PHE A 44 6.66 -24.14 7.53
C PHE A 44 8.10 -23.89 7.03
N TYR A 45 9.11 -24.46 7.70
CA TYR A 45 10.50 -24.22 7.35
C TYR A 45 10.93 -24.79 5.98
N ARG A 46 10.18 -25.76 5.45
CA ARG A 46 10.35 -26.23 4.07
C ARG A 46 9.99 -25.14 3.05
N HIS A 47 8.97 -24.30 3.35
CA HIS A 47 8.49 -23.26 2.44
C HIS A 47 9.12 -21.90 2.70
N PHE A 48 9.42 -21.60 3.95
CA PHE A 48 10.02 -20.34 4.40
C PHE A 48 11.14 -20.66 5.40
N PRO A 49 12.40 -20.76 4.93
CA PRO A 49 13.54 -21.12 5.78
C PRO A 49 13.75 -20.19 6.97
N SER A 50 13.33 -18.92 6.86
CA SER A 50 13.43 -17.93 7.92
C SER A 50 12.18 -17.04 7.99
N LYS A 51 12.06 -16.26 9.08
CA LYS A 51 11.05 -15.19 9.17
C LYS A 51 11.29 -14.12 8.11
N ASP A 52 12.55 -13.83 7.78
CA ASP A 52 12.92 -12.83 6.81
C ASP A 52 12.47 -13.21 5.40
N ASP A 53 12.54 -14.52 5.04
CA ASP A 53 12.00 -15.03 3.77
C ASP A 53 10.49 -14.84 3.71
N LEU A 54 9.79 -15.08 4.82
CA LEU A 54 8.36 -14.86 4.91
C LEU A 54 8.01 -13.37 4.84
N VAL A 55 8.79 -12.48 5.46
CA VAL A 55 8.60 -11.03 5.39
C VAL A 55 8.77 -10.54 3.95
N ARG A 56 9.79 -10.99 3.23
CA ARG A 56 9.98 -10.64 1.81
C ARG A 56 8.78 -11.08 0.98
N ALA A 57 8.33 -12.33 1.13
CA ALA A 57 7.16 -12.83 0.43
C ALA A 57 5.87 -12.09 0.79
N PHE A 58 5.71 -11.67 2.05
CA PHE A 58 4.60 -10.82 2.49
C PHE A 58 4.61 -9.46 1.78
N LEU A 59 5.77 -8.80 1.70
CA LEU A 59 5.89 -7.51 1.03
C LEU A 59 5.59 -7.62 -0.47
N ASP A 60 6.06 -8.68 -1.14
CA ASP A 60 5.74 -8.93 -2.55
C ASP A 60 4.25 -9.16 -2.77
N HIS A 61 3.63 -10.01 -1.94
CA HIS A 61 2.21 -10.27 -1.99
C HIS A 61 1.39 -9.01 -1.73
N ARG A 62 1.77 -8.23 -0.72
CA ARG A 62 1.10 -6.97 -0.37
C ARG A 62 1.21 -5.96 -1.49
N HIS A 63 2.39 -5.84 -2.11
CA HIS A 63 2.60 -4.97 -3.25
C HIS A 63 1.65 -5.31 -4.40
N ALA A 64 1.66 -6.57 -4.85
CA ALA A 64 0.82 -7.00 -5.97
C ALA A 64 -0.67 -6.74 -5.71
N ARG A 65 -1.15 -7.08 -4.50
CA ARG A 65 -2.55 -6.84 -4.12
C ARG A 65 -2.90 -5.37 -4.07
N TRP A 66 -2.06 -4.54 -3.44
CA TRP A 66 -2.36 -3.13 -3.26
C TRP A 66 -2.29 -2.39 -4.60
N MET A 67 -1.29 -2.66 -5.44
CA MET A 67 -1.17 -2.04 -6.75
C MET A 67 -2.34 -2.42 -7.65
N ALA A 68 -2.75 -3.69 -7.67
CA ALA A 68 -3.91 -4.14 -8.43
C ALA A 68 -5.20 -3.42 -7.97
N TRP A 69 -5.41 -3.34 -6.66
CA TRP A 69 -6.54 -2.60 -6.10
C TRP A 69 -6.48 -1.11 -6.44
N PHE A 70 -5.31 -0.47 -6.32
CA PHE A 70 -5.12 0.96 -6.56
C PHE A 70 -5.43 1.33 -8.02
N VAL A 71 -4.91 0.57 -8.97
CA VAL A 71 -5.18 0.76 -10.40
C VAL A 71 -6.66 0.51 -10.71
N ASP A 72 -7.25 -0.55 -10.17
CA ASP A 72 -8.67 -0.86 -10.33
C ASP A 72 -9.57 0.24 -9.73
N ALA A 73 -9.26 0.72 -8.53
CA ALA A 73 -10.01 1.79 -7.87
C ALA A 73 -9.96 3.11 -8.64
N LEU A 74 -8.83 3.44 -9.25
CA LEU A 74 -8.69 4.57 -10.18
C LEU A 74 -9.50 4.35 -11.44
N GLY A 75 -9.42 3.15 -12.04
CA GLY A 75 -10.18 2.78 -13.25
C GLY A 75 -11.69 2.89 -13.04
N ARG A 76 -12.22 2.38 -11.94
CA ARG A 76 -13.66 2.51 -11.59
C ARG A 76 -14.13 3.96 -11.48
N ARG A 77 -13.22 4.91 -11.29
CA ARG A 77 -13.50 6.36 -11.22
C ARG A 77 -13.23 7.09 -12.53
N GLY A 78 -13.04 6.37 -13.61
CA GLY A 78 -12.84 6.94 -14.94
C GLY A 78 -11.43 7.51 -15.13
N ALA A 79 -10.41 6.96 -14.49
CA ALA A 79 -9.04 7.45 -14.62
C ALA A 79 -8.51 7.32 -16.05
N HIS A 80 -8.92 6.29 -16.78
CA HIS A 80 -8.50 6.09 -18.17
C HIS A 80 -9.06 7.14 -19.12
N GLU A 81 -10.33 7.49 -18.95
CA GLU A 81 -11.03 8.49 -19.77
C GLU A 81 -10.58 9.92 -19.45
N ARG A 82 -10.14 10.13 -18.21
CA ARG A 82 -9.72 11.44 -17.69
C ARG A 82 -8.20 11.64 -17.65
N ALA A 83 -7.44 10.64 -18.09
CA ALA A 83 -5.98 10.73 -18.06
C ALA A 83 -5.50 11.93 -18.90
N GLY A 84 -4.75 12.81 -18.23
CA GLY A 84 -4.31 14.06 -18.84
C GLY A 84 -5.27 15.24 -18.73
N ASP A 85 -6.49 15.04 -18.21
CA ASP A 85 -7.39 16.14 -17.93
C ASP A 85 -6.90 16.97 -16.71
N ALA A 86 -7.20 18.25 -16.73
CA ALA A 86 -6.96 19.10 -15.56
C ALA A 86 -7.78 18.59 -14.37
N GLY A 87 -7.09 18.17 -13.31
CA GLY A 87 -7.72 17.66 -12.10
C GLY A 87 -7.96 16.15 -12.03
N ALA A 88 -7.50 15.35 -13.01
CA ALA A 88 -7.58 13.88 -12.93
C ALA A 88 -6.89 13.32 -11.66
N GLN A 89 -5.83 13.97 -11.17
CA GLN A 89 -5.18 13.62 -9.91
C GLN A 89 -6.08 13.76 -8.67
N LEU A 90 -7.19 14.49 -8.74
CA LEU A 90 -8.15 14.60 -7.62
C LEU A 90 -8.82 13.26 -7.30
N LEU A 91 -8.85 12.33 -8.28
CA LEU A 91 -9.31 10.95 -8.06
C LEU A 91 -8.55 10.24 -6.94
N LEU A 92 -7.30 10.64 -6.68
CA LEU A 92 -6.50 10.08 -5.59
C LEU A 92 -7.16 10.27 -4.22
N ALA A 93 -7.81 11.42 -3.98
CA ALA A 93 -8.50 11.67 -2.73
C ALA A 93 -9.69 10.72 -2.54
N ASP A 94 -10.43 10.44 -3.61
CA ASP A 94 -11.59 9.52 -3.58
C ASP A 94 -11.15 8.06 -3.41
N VAL A 95 -10.03 7.67 -4.03
CA VAL A 95 -9.44 6.34 -3.86
C VAL A 95 -8.93 6.15 -2.44
N MET A 96 -8.25 7.16 -1.87
CA MET A 96 -7.79 7.09 -0.49
C MET A 96 -8.95 7.06 0.50
N ALA A 97 -10.05 7.79 0.24
CA ALA A 97 -11.26 7.73 1.06
C ALA A 97 -11.84 6.31 1.12
N GLU A 98 -11.90 5.60 -0.02
CA GLU A 98 -12.33 4.20 -0.07
C GLU A 98 -11.43 3.31 0.79
N TRP A 99 -10.11 3.46 0.66
CA TRP A 99 -9.17 2.63 1.42
C TRP A 99 -9.21 2.92 2.92
N PHE A 100 -9.30 4.19 3.32
CA PHE A 100 -9.37 4.57 4.73
C PHE A 100 -10.67 4.13 5.41
N ALA A 101 -11.74 3.90 4.64
CA ALA A 101 -13.00 3.37 5.14
C ALA A 101 -12.98 1.84 5.34
N ASP A 102 -11.97 1.13 4.83
CA ASP A 102 -11.84 -0.31 5.04
C ASP A 102 -11.59 -0.61 6.53
N PRO A 103 -12.42 -1.44 7.20
CA PRO A 103 -12.19 -1.84 8.59
C PRO A 103 -10.84 -2.51 8.84
N ALA A 104 -10.26 -3.12 7.80
CA ALA A 104 -8.92 -3.71 7.85
C ALA A 104 -7.79 -2.70 7.62
N PHE A 105 -8.07 -1.42 7.38
CA PHE A 105 -7.04 -0.40 7.19
C PHE A 105 -6.14 -0.26 8.43
N ARG A 106 -4.82 -0.39 8.22
CA ARG A 106 -3.77 -0.24 9.26
C ARG A 106 -2.61 0.61 8.75
N GLY A 107 -2.89 1.52 7.80
CA GLY A 107 -1.86 2.36 7.17
C GLY A 107 -1.11 1.67 6.03
N CYS A 108 0.00 2.25 5.63
CA CYS A 108 0.84 1.70 4.58
C CYS A 108 1.75 0.61 5.14
N ALA A 109 1.56 -0.65 4.70
CA ALA A 109 2.38 -1.78 5.12
C ALA A 109 3.88 -1.57 4.84
N PHE A 110 4.25 -0.82 3.81
CA PHE A 110 5.64 -0.55 3.45
C PHE A 110 6.28 0.49 4.37
N ILE A 111 5.56 1.56 4.72
CA ILE A 111 6.03 2.54 5.72
C ILE A 111 6.22 1.84 7.06
N ASN A 112 5.24 1.03 7.48
CA ASN A 112 5.31 0.28 8.73
C ASN A 112 6.47 -0.74 8.72
N ALA A 113 6.63 -1.51 7.63
CA ALA A 113 7.71 -2.47 7.51
C ALA A 113 9.10 -1.82 7.57
N VAL A 114 9.30 -0.66 6.92
CA VAL A 114 10.59 0.07 7.00
C VAL A 114 10.87 0.50 8.43
N ALA A 115 9.87 1.02 9.16
CA ALA A 115 10.03 1.41 10.56
C ALA A 115 10.33 0.21 11.48
N GLU A 116 9.71 -0.95 11.22
CA GLU A 116 9.89 -2.13 12.04
C GLU A 116 11.17 -2.92 11.70
N VAL A 117 11.43 -3.17 10.43
CA VAL A 117 12.43 -4.17 9.99
C VAL A 117 13.34 -3.70 8.85
N GLY A 118 13.24 -2.45 8.41
CA GLY A 118 13.99 -1.94 7.25
C GLY A 118 15.51 -1.99 7.41
N GLY A 119 16.01 -1.98 8.65
CA GLY A 119 17.44 -2.13 8.97
C GLY A 119 17.88 -3.56 9.31
N SER A 120 16.96 -4.52 9.43
CA SER A 120 17.25 -5.87 9.90
C SER A 120 16.88 -6.97 8.91
N VAL A 121 15.91 -6.75 8.04
CA VAL A 121 15.50 -7.68 6.98
C VAL A 121 16.03 -7.17 5.65
N GLU A 122 16.99 -7.90 5.08
CA GLU A 122 17.59 -7.57 3.79
C GLU A 122 16.53 -7.48 2.68
N GLY A 123 16.58 -6.40 1.89
CA GLY A 123 15.64 -6.15 0.79
C GLY A 123 14.32 -5.50 1.20
N ALA A 124 13.96 -5.44 2.50
CA ALA A 124 12.67 -4.87 2.90
C ALA A 124 12.53 -3.38 2.54
N ALA A 125 13.56 -2.58 2.83
CA ALA A 125 13.58 -1.16 2.49
C ALA A 125 13.62 -0.94 0.97
N GLU A 126 14.33 -1.79 0.21
CA GLU A 126 14.36 -1.72 -1.26
C GLU A 126 12.97 -1.99 -1.84
N ARG A 127 12.29 -3.04 -1.36
CA ARG A 127 10.93 -3.37 -1.80
C ARG A 127 9.95 -2.23 -1.50
N ALA A 128 10.10 -1.55 -0.37
CA ALA A 128 9.30 -0.37 -0.04
C ALA A 128 9.56 0.78 -1.03
N ARG A 129 10.83 1.03 -1.40
CA ARG A 129 11.18 2.05 -2.42
C ARG A 129 10.59 1.72 -3.79
N GLU A 130 10.66 0.44 -4.21
CA GLU A 130 10.05 -0.01 -5.46
C GLU A 130 8.54 0.22 -5.48
N HIS A 131 7.85 -0.19 -4.41
CA HIS A 131 6.42 0.03 -4.27
C HIS A 131 6.05 1.53 -4.42
N LYS A 132 6.81 2.42 -3.77
CA LYS A 132 6.56 3.86 -3.86
C LYS A 132 6.86 4.42 -5.25
N ARG A 133 7.89 3.93 -5.92
CA ARG A 133 8.21 4.32 -7.29
C ARG A 133 7.10 3.95 -8.27
N GLU A 134 6.59 2.71 -8.20
CA GLU A 134 5.49 2.26 -9.06
C GLU A 134 4.19 3.02 -8.77
N MET A 135 3.89 3.33 -7.50
CA MET A 135 2.77 4.21 -7.15
C MET A 135 2.91 5.60 -7.81
N VAL A 136 4.11 6.20 -7.80
CA VAL A 136 4.38 7.48 -8.48
C VAL A 136 4.16 7.36 -9.99
N GLU A 137 4.57 6.27 -10.62
CA GLU A 137 4.36 6.04 -12.05
C GLU A 137 2.88 5.99 -12.42
N VAL A 138 2.06 5.30 -11.61
CA VAL A 138 0.60 5.28 -11.79
C VAL A 138 0.01 6.69 -11.63
N ILE A 139 0.44 7.45 -10.61
CA ILE A 139 0.00 8.83 -10.40
C ILE A 139 0.43 9.73 -11.59
N ALA A 140 1.65 9.56 -12.09
CA ALA A 140 2.09 10.28 -13.28
C ALA A 140 1.21 10.00 -14.50
N GLY A 141 0.65 8.79 -14.60
CA GLY A 141 -0.31 8.43 -15.64
C GLY A 141 -1.59 9.26 -15.65
N LEU A 142 -1.97 9.86 -14.53
CA LEU A 142 -3.13 10.77 -14.43
C LEU A 142 -2.86 12.17 -14.97
N LEU A 143 -1.59 12.57 -15.06
CA LEU A 143 -1.16 13.91 -15.47
C LEU A 143 -0.93 13.99 -16.99
N PRO A 144 -1.06 15.20 -17.61
CA PRO A 144 -0.80 15.37 -19.03
C PRO A 144 0.58 14.87 -19.45
N ALA A 145 0.65 14.06 -20.51
CA ALA A 145 1.91 13.45 -20.96
C ALA A 145 2.96 14.46 -21.38
N ALA A 146 2.52 15.60 -21.95
CA ALA A 146 3.40 16.68 -22.40
C ALA A 146 3.88 17.63 -21.30
N LEU A 147 3.47 17.40 -20.04
CA LEU A 147 3.81 18.28 -18.93
C LEU A 147 5.30 18.14 -18.55
N PRO A 148 6.11 19.20 -18.67
CA PRO A 148 7.56 19.11 -18.40
C PRO A 148 7.90 18.64 -16.97
N ALA A 149 7.10 19.04 -15.98
CA ALA A 149 7.30 18.71 -14.57
C ALA A 149 6.47 17.48 -14.11
N ARG A 150 5.95 16.66 -15.03
CA ARG A 150 5.03 15.56 -14.76
C ARG A 150 5.47 14.65 -13.61
N MET A 151 6.71 14.17 -13.64
CA MET A 151 7.23 13.28 -12.60
C MET A 151 7.40 14.00 -11.26
N ALA A 152 7.88 15.24 -11.24
CA ALA A 152 8.01 16.01 -10.01
C ALA A 152 6.64 16.26 -9.34
N LEU A 153 5.62 16.57 -10.13
CA LEU A 153 4.25 16.74 -9.63
C LEU A 153 3.66 15.43 -9.14
N ALA A 154 3.90 14.32 -9.83
CA ALA A 154 3.49 12.99 -9.38
C ALA A 154 4.16 12.61 -8.05
N GLN A 155 5.45 12.91 -7.88
CA GLN A 155 6.17 12.70 -6.62
C GLN A 155 5.59 13.56 -5.49
N THR A 156 5.26 14.84 -5.79
CA THR A 156 4.62 15.71 -4.78
C THR A 156 3.23 15.22 -4.40
N ALA A 157 2.42 14.76 -5.36
CA ALA A 157 1.12 14.16 -5.09
C ALA A 157 1.26 12.87 -4.26
N ALA A 158 2.23 12.02 -4.57
CA ALA A 158 2.52 10.80 -3.81
C ALA A 158 2.94 11.10 -2.37
N LEU A 159 3.73 12.16 -2.14
CA LEU A 159 4.08 12.62 -0.80
C LEU A 159 2.84 13.07 -0.03
N GLY A 160 1.90 13.74 -0.69
CA GLY A 160 0.59 14.09 -0.11
C GLY A 160 -0.23 12.85 0.25
N VAL A 161 -0.26 11.85 -0.63
CA VAL A 161 -0.91 10.54 -0.34
C VAL A 161 -0.28 9.87 0.88
N ASP A 162 1.05 9.84 0.98
CA ASP A 162 1.74 9.26 2.14
C ASP A 162 1.44 10.01 3.44
N GLY A 163 1.40 11.34 3.40
CA GLY A 163 0.97 12.18 4.53
C GLY A 163 -0.48 11.90 4.97
N ALA A 164 -1.39 11.77 4.00
CA ALA A 164 -2.79 11.42 4.28
C ALA A 164 -2.92 10.02 4.89
N ILE A 165 -2.17 9.03 4.41
CA ILE A 165 -2.15 7.67 4.98
C ILE A 165 -1.70 7.72 6.45
N VAL A 166 -0.61 8.42 6.75
CA VAL A 166 -0.09 8.56 8.11
C VAL A 166 -1.10 9.25 9.02
N LYS A 167 -1.73 10.35 8.56
CA LYS A 167 -2.77 11.06 9.31
C LYS A 167 -3.98 10.17 9.59
N ALA A 168 -4.47 9.44 8.58
CA ALA A 168 -5.60 8.53 8.75
C ALA A 168 -5.29 7.37 9.71
N GLN A 169 -4.04 6.88 9.73
CA GLN A 169 -3.59 5.83 10.64
C GLN A 169 -3.54 6.26 12.10
N MET A 170 -3.39 7.57 12.39
CA MET A 170 -3.28 8.09 13.76
C MET A 170 -4.59 7.99 14.56
N GLY A 171 -5.75 7.85 13.92
CA GLY A 171 -6.94 7.59 14.70
C GLY A 171 -8.30 7.88 14.05
N GLY A 172 -9.10 6.84 13.89
CA GLY A 172 -10.54 6.86 13.71
C GLY A 172 -11.08 7.55 12.45
N ALA A 173 -12.37 7.41 12.23
CA ALA A 173 -13.05 7.90 11.03
C ALA A 173 -13.00 9.43 10.87
N ALA A 174 -12.86 10.19 11.95
CA ALA A 174 -12.76 11.65 11.88
C ALA A 174 -11.45 12.08 11.23
N LEU A 175 -10.30 11.58 11.74
CA LEU A 175 -8.99 11.88 11.16
C LEU A 175 -8.84 11.34 9.74
N ALA A 176 -9.45 10.19 9.42
CA ALA A 176 -9.47 9.67 8.06
C ALA A 176 -10.17 10.64 7.09
N ARG A 177 -11.33 11.21 7.48
CA ARG A 177 -12.00 12.24 6.66
C ARG A 177 -11.15 13.50 6.51
N GLU A 178 -10.59 14.01 7.60
CA GLU A 178 -9.72 15.19 7.55
C GLU A 178 -8.50 14.94 6.66
N ALA A 179 -7.90 13.74 6.69
CA ALA A 179 -6.78 13.38 5.84
C ALA A 179 -7.15 13.42 4.34
N VAL A 180 -8.36 12.96 3.99
CA VAL A 180 -8.89 13.05 2.62
C VAL A 180 -9.10 14.49 2.20
N ASP A 181 -9.66 15.33 3.08
CA ASP A 181 -9.92 16.75 2.78
C ASP A 181 -8.60 17.51 2.61
N ASP A 182 -7.58 17.25 3.44
CA ASP A 182 -6.25 17.83 3.33
C ASP A 182 -5.58 17.41 2.01
N LEU A 183 -5.64 16.12 1.67
CA LEU A 183 -5.12 15.60 0.42
C LEU A 183 -5.81 16.27 -0.78
N ARG A 184 -7.13 16.40 -0.74
CA ARG A 184 -7.90 17.07 -1.82
C ARG A 184 -7.43 18.50 -2.02
N ARG A 185 -7.29 19.30 -0.93
CA ARG A 185 -6.79 20.67 -1.01
C ARG A 185 -5.38 20.75 -1.58
N LEU A 186 -4.49 19.82 -1.20
CA LEU A 186 -3.15 19.73 -1.77
C LEU A 186 -3.20 19.47 -3.28
N LEU A 187 -4.00 18.51 -3.72
CA LEU A 187 -4.13 18.13 -5.13
C LEU A 187 -4.77 19.26 -5.97
N GLU A 188 -5.72 20.01 -5.41
CA GLU A 188 -6.30 21.21 -6.04
C GLU A 188 -5.23 22.31 -6.22
N ALA A 189 -4.43 22.56 -5.19
CA ALA A 189 -3.32 23.51 -5.29
C ALA A 189 -2.29 23.10 -6.34
N LEU A 190 -1.97 21.79 -6.44
CA LEU A 190 -1.09 21.27 -7.50
C LEU A 190 -1.74 21.43 -8.88
N ALA A 191 -3.05 21.14 -9.03
CA ALA A 191 -3.77 21.35 -10.29
C ALA A 191 -3.71 22.81 -10.77
N ALA A 192 -3.86 23.77 -9.86
CA ALA A 192 -3.78 25.20 -10.17
C ALA A 192 -2.39 25.62 -10.73
N THR A 193 -1.34 24.86 -10.46
CA THR A 193 -0.01 25.12 -11.03
C THR A 193 0.13 24.66 -12.48
N LEU A 194 -0.75 23.76 -12.96
CA LEU A 194 -0.73 23.25 -14.33
C LEU A 194 -1.25 24.26 -15.36
N HIS A 195 -1.93 25.29 -14.92
CA HIS A 195 -2.55 26.32 -15.78
C HIS A 195 -1.72 27.63 -15.87
N ARG A 196 -0.52 27.64 -15.28
CA ARG A 196 0.41 28.78 -15.32
C ARG A 196 1.58 28.50 -16.25
#